data_0c4e6f3903b352d16f97c587d4479062
#
_entry.id   0c4e6f3903b352d16f97c587d4479062
#
_cell.length_a   1.000
_cell.length_b   1.000
_cell.length_c   1.000
_cell.angle_alpha   90.00
_cell.angle_beta   90.00
_cell.angle_gamma   90.00
#
_symmetry.space_group_name_H-M   'P 1'
#
loop_
_entity.id
_entity.type
_entity.pdbx_description
1 polymer ?
#
loop_
_entity_poly.entity_id
_entity_poly.type
_entity_poly.pdbx_seq_one_letter_code
_entity_poly.pdbx_strand_id
1 'polypeptide(L)'
;SVTFVFVTVALSMMKFEIGGVHIAFSSLLVCMMLGTVFCNACDFSEELMDRVERWTAPLYILFFVISGAELELSVFTDIAIVGIGLVYILSRSAGKYFGAFGSSKAVKCEKNIVKFLGITLLPQAGVALGMAIKAETLGPEGAIVANITLFAVLVYEIVGPMLTKISLLKAGEIKPEGKTSARTKV
;
A
#
# COMPACT_ATOMS: atom_id res chain seq x y z
N SER A 1 8.66 -12.29 19.91
CA SER A 1 8.04 -11.18 19.15
C SER A 1 8.52 -11.11 17.71
N VAL A 2 9.70 -10.60 17.38
CA VAL A 2 10.22 -10.62 15.98
C VAL A 2 10.34 -12.05 15.45
N THR A 3 10.82 -12.97 16.26
CA THR A 3 10.90 -14.42 15.95
C THR A 3 9.53 -15.00 15.54
N PHE A 4 8.46 -14.55 16.20
CA PHE A 4 7.11 -15.00 15.90
C PHE A 4 6.65 -14.55 14.51
N VAL A 5 6.97 -13.34 14.12
CA VAL A 5 6.71 -12.83 12.77
C VAL A 5 7.48 -13.63 11.72
N PHE A 6 8.77 -13.87 11.94
CA PHE A 6 9.59 -14.68 11.02
C PHE A 6 9.08 -16.12 10.88
N VAL A 7 8.71 -16.76 11.99
CA VAL A 7 8.13 -18.10 11.97
C VAL A 7 6.81 -18.12 11.20
N THR A 8 5.96 -17.12 11.41
CA THR A 8 4.67 -17.00 10.71
C THR A 8 4.86 -16.78 9.20
N VAL A 9 5.82 -15.94 8.82
CA VAL A 9 6.17 -15.73 7.41
C VAL A 9 6.74 -17.01 6.80
N ALA A 10 7.66 -17.69 7.49
CA ALA A 10 8.23 -18.96 7.03
C ALA A 10 7.15 -20.03 6.83
N LEU A 11 6.22 -20.16 7.76
CA LEU A 11 5.09 -21.09 7.65
C LEU A 11 4.16 -20.72 6.48
N SER A 12 3.94 -19.43 6.24
CA SER A 12 3.10 -18.98 5.12
C SER A 12 3.73 -19.22 3.75
N MET A 13 5.05 -19.36 3.69
CA MET A 13 5.77 -19.70 2.45
C MET A 13 5.79 -21.19 2.13
N MET A 14 5.39 -22.04 3.09
CA MET A 14 5.28 -23.47 2.85
C MET A 14 4.10 -23.76 1.91
N LYS A 15 4.37 -24.47 0.83
CA LYS A 15 3.36 -24.96 -0.10
C LYS A 15 2.94 -26.35 0.33
N PHE A 16 1.66 -26.55 0.59
CA PHE A 16 1.11 -27.84 0.94
C PHE A 16 0.34 -28.41 -0.24
N GLU A 17 0.61 -29.66 -0.57
CA GLU A 17 -0.21 -30.45 -1.51
C GLU A 17 -1.00 -31.48 -0.72
N ILE A 18 -2.30 -31.33 -0.68
CA ILE A 18 -3.20 -32.28 -0.07
C ILE A 18 -4.18 -32.78 -1.13
N GLY A 19 -4.06 -34.05 -1.52
CA GLY A 19 -5.00 -34.69 -2.44
C GLY A 19 -5.07 -34.07 -3.86
N GLY A 20 -3.94 -33.53 -4.37
CA GLY A 20 -3.88 -32.90 -5.71
C GLY A 20 -4.35 -31.45 -5.74
N VAL A 21 -4.65 -30.85 -4.59
CA VAL A 21 -4.99 -29.43 -4.47
C VAL A 21 -3.78 -28.70 -3.87
N HIS A 22 -3.29 -27.69 -4.60
CA HIS A 22 -2.23 -26.80 -4.11
C HIS A 22 -2.84 -25.77 -3.15
N ILE A 23 -2.49 -25.85 -1.88
CA ILE A 23 -2.87 -24.86 -0.87
C ILE A 23 -1.68 -23.94 -0.64
N ALA A 24 -1.81 -22.69 -1.01
CA ALA A 24 -0.82 -21.65 -0.76
C ALA A 24 -1.42 -20.53 0.07
N PHE A 25 -0.74 -20.17 1.15
CA PHE A 25 -1.15 -19.01 1.95
C PHE A 25 -0.47 -17.74 1.43
N SER A 26 -1.25 -16.64 1.36
CA SER A 26 -0.66 -15.33 1.10
C SER A 26 0.06 -14.85 2.37
N SER A 27 1.37 -14.68 2.30
CA SER A 27 2.18 -14.20 3.44
C SER A 27 1.69 -12.85 3.97
N LEU A 28 1.27 -11.95 3.08
CA LEU A 28 0.69 -10.65 3.46
C LEU A 28 -0.60 -10.81 4.26
N LEU A 29 -1.50 -11.68 3.82
CA LEU A 29 -2.76 -11.94 4.51
C LEU A 29 -2.53 -12.60 5.87
N VAL A 30 -1.61 -13.56 5.95
CA VAL A 30 -1.26 -14.24 7.21
C VAL A 30 -0.66 -13.25 8.20
N CYS A 31 0.25 -12.35 7.76
CA CYS A 31 0.80 -11.31 8.63
C CYS A 31 -0.26 -10.31 9.08
N MET A 32 -1.20 -9.94 8.22
CA MET A 32 -2.33 -9.06 8.58
C MET A 32 -3.22 -9.72 9.64
N MET A 33 -3.56 -10.99 9.48
CA MET A 33 -4.34 -11.75 10.46
C MET A 33 -3.60 -11.89 11.78
N LEU A 34 -2.29 -12.16 11.74
CA LEU A 34 -1.45 -12.20 12.93
C LEU A 34 -1.49 -10.87 13.69
N GLY A 35 -1.31 -9.75 12.98
CA GLY A 35 -1.41 -8.41 13.57
C GLY A 35 -2.77 -8.15 14.20
N THR A 36 -3.85 -8.54 13.51
CA THR A 36 -5.22 -8.41 14.01
C THR A 36 -5.42 -9.19 15.32
N VAL A 37 -5.02 -10.46 15.35
CA VAL A 37 -5.14 -11.29 16.57
C VAL A 37 -4.31 -10.68 17.69
N PHE A 38 -3.08 -10.25 17.39
CA PHE A 38 -2.18 -9.70 18.39
C PHE A 38 -2.72 -8.40 19.00
N CYS A 39 -3.21 -7.47 18.16
CA CYS A 39 -3.78 -6.21 18.64
C CYS A 39 -5.05 -6.37 19.48
N ASN A 40 -5.83 -7.44 19.25
CA ASN A 40 -7.07 -7.68 19.98
C ASN A 40 -6.92 -8.61 21.21
N ALA A 41 -5.85 -9.41 21.26
CA ALA A 41 -5.67 -10.42 22.31
C ALA A 41 -4.58 -10.05 23.33
N CYS A 42 -3.73 -9.04 23.05
CA CYS A 42 -2.60 -8.71 23.91
C CYS A 42 -2.68 -7.26 24.41
N ASP A 43 -2.66 -7.08 25.74
CA ASP A 43 -2.70 -5.77 26.39
C ASP A 43 -1.45 -4.88 26.10
N PHE A 44 -0.33 -5.50 25.72
CA PHE A 44 0.93 -4.80 25.41
C PHE A 44 1.16 -4.62 23.90
N SER A 45 0.09 -4.65 23.11
CA SER A 45 0.15 -4.55 21.64
C SER A 45 0.75 -3.21 21.19
N GLU A 46 0.45 -2.11 21.87
CA GLU A 46 0.97 -0.78 21.54
C GLU A 46 2.49 -0.69 21.71
N GLU A 47 3.03 -1.19 22.83
CA GLU A 47 4.48 -1.18 23.08
C GLU A 47 5.21 -2.06 22.05
N LEU A 48 4.63 -3.19 21.69
CA LEU A 48 5.21 -4.05 20.67
C LEU A 48 5.20 -3.38 19.29
N MET A 49 4.11 -2.73 18.92
CA MET A 49 4.00 -2.02 17.64
C MET A 49 5.02 -0.88 17.55
N ASP A 50 5.23 -0.11 18.61
CA ASP A 50 6.26 0.94 18.64
C ASP A 50 7.68 0.36 18.45
N ARG A 51 7.96 -0.79 19.03
CA ARG A 51 9.25 -1.47 18.85
C ARG A 51 9.42 -2.00 17.44
N VAL A 52 8.37 -2.58 16.86
CA VAL A 52 8.37 -3.06 15.47
C VAL A 52 8.56 -1.90 14.50
N GLU A 53 7.88 -0.78 14.69
CA GLU A 53 7.99 0.42 13.85
C GLU A 53 9.42 0.96 13.80
N ARG A 54 10.11 1.03 14.97
CA ARG A 54 11.51 1.45 15.02
C ARG A 54 12.46 0.49 14.29
N TRP A 55 12.17 -0.80 14.33
CA TRP A 55 12.97 -1.83 13.66
C TRP A 55 12.72 -1.88 12.16
N THR A 56 11.51 -1.60 11.73
CA THR A 56 11.12 -1.66 10.31
C THR A 56 11.48 -0.40 9.54
N ALA A 57 11.70 0.73 10.20
CA ALA A 57 12.04 1.99 9.53
C ALA A 57 13.25 1.87 8.55
N PRO A 58 14.40 1.28 8.93
CA PRO A 58 15.51 1.06 7.99
C PRO A 58 15.15 0.08 6.86
N LEU A 59 14.31 -0.91 7.14
CA LEU A 59 13.88 -1.89 6.14
C LEU A 59 12.96 -1.25 5.08
N TYR A 60 12.14 -0.29 5.47
CA TYR A 60 11.34 0.49 4.51
C TYR A 60 12.23 1.30 3.57
N ILE A 61 13.26 1.96 4.10
CA ILE A 61 14.21 2.71 3.26
C ILE A 61 14.87 1.77 2.25
N LEU A 62 15.39 0.63 2.72
CA LEU A 62 16.03 -0.37 1.86
C LEU A 62 15.07 -0.90 0.80
N PHE A 63 13.84 -1.21 1.18
CA PHE A 63 12.79 -1.69 0.28
C PHE A 63 12.50 -0.67 -0.84
N PHE A 64 12.31 0.60 -0.51
CA PHE A 64 12.04 1.63 -1.51
C PHE A 64 13.24 1.91 -2.40
N VAL A 65 14.47 1.86 -1.88
CA VAL A 65 15.70 2.03 -2.67
C VAL A 65 15.85 0.89 -3.67
N ILE A 66 15.68 -0.36 -3.24
CA ILE A 66 15.79 -1.53 -4.12
C ILE A 66 14.68 -1.47 -5.18
N SER A 67 13.43 -1.24 -4.78
CA SER A 67 12.30 -1.14 -5.72
C SER A 67 12.47 0.00 -6.73
N GLY A 68 13.07 1.11 -6.30
CA GLY A 68 13.41 2.20 -7.21
C GLY A 68 14.55 1.85 -8.18
N ALA A 69 15.51 1.04 -7.74
CA ALA A 69 16.61 0.57 -8.58
C ALA A 69 16.17 -0.48 -9.63
N GLU A 70 15.13 -1.24 -9.33
CA GLU A 70 14.52 -2.20 -10.26
C GLU A 70 13.67 -1.53 -11.35
N LEU A 71 13.34 -0.24 -11.19
CA LEU A 71 12.57 0.49 -12.19
C LEU A 71 13.38 0.66 -13.47
N GLU A 72 12.96 0.00 -14.53
CA GLU A 72 13.54 0.18 -15.86
C GLU A 72 13.09 1.51 -16.48
N LEU A 73 13.99 2.50 -16.50
CA LEU A 73 13.70 3.82 -17.08
C LEU A 73 13.46 3.75 -18.60
N SER A 74 13.88 2.69 -19.26
CA SER A 74 13.58 2.41 -20.67
C SER A 74 12.07 2.36 -20.98
N VAL A 75 11.26 2.00 -20.00
CA VAL A 75 9.79 1.98 -20.09
C VAL A 75 9.22 3.35 -20.45
N PHE A 76 9.88 4.44 -20.04
CA PHE A 76 9.44 5.80 -20.36
C PHE A 76 9.70 6.22 -21.81
N THR A 77 10.49 5.46 -22.54
CA THR A 77 10.74 5.72 -23.98
C THR A 77 9.69 5.08 -24.88
N ASP A 78 8.96 4.10 -24.41
CA ASP A 78 7.88 3.47 -25.14
C ASP A 78 6.55 4.22 -24.97
N ILE A 79 6.15 4.96 -26.00
CA ILE A 79 4.96 5.79 -26.01
C ILE A 79 3.69 4.94 -25.77
N ALA A 80 3.65 3.68 -26.21
CA ALA A 80 2.52 2.82 -25.98
C ALA A 80 2.36 2.45 -24.51
N ILE A 81 3.45 2.10 -23.83
CA ILE A 81 3.46 1.77 -22.39
C ILE A 81 3.10 3.00 -21.56
N VAL A 82 3.65 4.15 -21.88
CA VAL A 82 3.31 5.42 -21.21
C VAL A 82 1.84 5.76 -21.40
N GLY A 83 1.29 5.59 -22.63
CA GLY A 83 -0.12 5.82 -22.91
C GLY A 83 -1.04 4.91 -22.11
N ILE A 84 -0.75 3.61 -22.06
CA ILE A 84 -1.50 2.64 -21.25
C ILE A 84 -1.37 2.97 -19.77
N GLY A 85 -0.17 3.32 -19.30
CA GLY A 85 0.09 3.71 -17.92
C GLY A 85 -0.72 4.94 -17.49
N LEU A 86 -0.83 5.96 -18.34
CA LEU A 86 -1.66 7.15 -18.08
C LEU A 86 -3.14 6.78 -18.00
N VAL A 87 -3.65 5.98 -18.93
CA VAL A 87 -5.05 5.51 -18.88
C VAL A 87 -5.30 4.72 -17.59
N TYR A 88 -4.37 3.84 -17.21
CA TYR A 88 -4.45 3.09 -15.97
C TYR A 88 -4.49 4.02 -14.74
N ILE A 89 -3.61 5.02 -14.66
CA ILE A 89 -3.57 6.00 -13.56
C ILE A 89 -4.89 6.76 -13.47
N LEU A 90 -5.40 7.26 -14.58
CA LEU A 90 -6.63 8.06 -14.61
C LEU A 90 -7.86 7.22 -14.24
N SER A 91 -8.01 6.04 -14.84
CA SER A 91 -9.15 5.15 -14.57
C SER A 91 -9.16 4.66 -13.12
N ARG A 92 -7.99 4.29 -12.59
CA ARG A 92 -7.84 3.87 -11.20
C ARG A 92 -8.11 5.02 -10.22
N SER A 93 -7.58 6.21 -10.49
CA SER A 93 -7.82 7.40 -9.66
C SER A 93 -9.30 7.77 -9.64
N ALA A 94 -9.95 7.75 -10.80
CA ALA A 94 -11.39 7.96 -10.91
C ALA A 94 -12.19 6.91 -10.13
N GLY A 95 -11.84 5.61 -10.30
CA GLY A 95 -12.48 4.52 -9.58
C GLY A 95 -12.36 4.65 -8.06
N LYS A 96 -11.17 4.98 -7.54
CA LYS A 96 -10.95 5.22 -6.11
C LYS A 96 -11.75 6.43 -5.60
N TYR A 97 -11.70 7.54 -6.34
CA TYR A 97 -12.40 8.75 -5.94
C TYR A 97 -13.92 8.57 -5.92
N PHE A 98 -14.51 8.09 -7.02
CA PHE A 98 -15.95 7.88 -7.12
C PHE A 98 -16.45 6.76 -6.22
N GLY A 99 -15.66 5.70 -6.05
CA GLY A 99 -15.99 4.61 -5.13
C GLY A 99 -16.04 5.10 -3.68
N ALA A 100 -15.03 5.84 -3.22
CA ALA A 100 -15.01 6.42 -1.88
C ALA A 100 -16.10 7.48 -1.70
N PHE A 101 -16.33 8.34 -2.69
CA PHE A 101 -17.39 9.33 -2.68
C PHE A 101 -18.78 8.68 -2.57
N GLY A 102 -19.05 7.68 -3.40
CA GLY A 102 -20.34 6.98 -3.41
C GLY A 102 -20.62 6.23 -2.11
N SER A 103 -19.64 5.48 -1.60
CA SER A 103 -19.77 4.71 -0.37
C SER A 103 -19.91 5.61 0.86
N SER A 104 -19.09 6.64 1.00
CA SER A 104 -19.17 7.57 2.13
C SER A 104 -20.46 8.40 2.13
N LYS A 105 -20.97 8.76 0.95
CA LYS A 105 -22.26 9.43 0.81
C LYS A 105 -23.42 8.49 1.16
N ALA A 106 -23.36 7.21 0.77
CA ALA A 106 -24.40 6.22 1.08
C ALA A 106 -24.52 5.97 2.59
N VAL A 107 -23.40 5.96 3.31
CA VAL A 107 -23.35 5.80 4.77
C VAL A 107 -23.60 7.13 5.52
N LYS A 108 -23.83 8.23 4.79
CA LYS A 108 -24.08 9.57 5.36
C LYS A 108 -22.94 10.10 6.25
N CYS A 109 -21.69 9.87 5.82
CA CYS A 109 -20.52 10.45 6.47
C CYS A 109 -20.53 11.99 6.42
N GLU A 110 -19.69 12.61 7.25
CA GLU A 110 -19.48 14.06 7.25
C GLU A 110 -19.04 14.58 5.87
N LYS A 111 -19.43 15.81 5.55
CA LYS A 111 -19.17 16.42 4.22
C LYS A 111 -17.69 16.44 3.84
N ASN A 112 -16.80 16.64 4.82
CA ASN A 112 -15.36 16.65 4.60
C ASN A 112 -14.85 15.25 4.22
N ILE A 113 -15.32 14.20 4.89
CA ILE A 113 -14.99 12.81 4.56
C ILE A 113 -15.46 12.49 3.14
N VAL A 114 -16.72 12.77 2.83
CA VAL A 114 -17.28 12.51 1.50
C VAL A 114 -16.46 13.19 0.39
N LYS A 115 -15.97 14.42 0.63
CA LYS A 115 -15.27 15.20 -0.37
C LYS A 115 -13.79 14.80 -0.54
N PHE A 116 -13.09 14.51 0.55
CA PHE A 116 -11.63 14.39 0.54
C PHE A 116 -11.11 12.95 0.67
N LEU A 117 -11.91 12.01 1.19
CA LEU A 117 -11.49 10.62 1.39
C LEU A 117 -10.95 9.98 0.11
N GLY A 118 -11.61 10.17 -1.03
CA GLY A 118 -11.18 9.59 -2.29
C GLY A 118 -9.80 10.07 -2.75
N ILE A 119 -9.44 11.31 -2.42
CA ILE A 119 -8.13 11.88 -2.76
C ILE A 119 -7.04 11.32 -1.85
N THR A 120 -7.32 11.16 -0.56
CA THR A 120 -6.35 10.61 0.39
C THR A 120 -6.05 9.12 0.17
N LEU A 121 -6.89 8.43 -0.59
CA LEU A 121 -6.69 7.03 -0.99
C LEU A 121 -5.85 6.85 -2.27
N LEU A 122 -5.44 7.95 -2.92
CA LEU A 122 -4.65 7.87 -4.17
C LEU A 122 -3.25 7.29 -3.99
N PRO A 123 -2.47 7.64 -2.93
CA PRO A 123 -1.13 7.08 -2.75
C PRO A 123 -1.14 5.55 -2.77
N GLN A 124 -0.13 4.98 -3.40
CA GLN A 124 0.01 3.54 -3.53
C GLN A 124 1.47 3.16 -3.69
N ALA A 125 2.00 2.36 -2.79
CA ALA A 125 3.38 1.91 -2.82
C ALA A 125 3.52 0.41 -2.49
N GLY A 126 3.96 0.06 -1.32
CA GLY A 126 4.51 -1.21 -0.91
C GLY A 126 3.84 -2.47 -1.45
N VAL A 127 2.52 -2.61 -1.29
CA VAL A 127 1.82 -3.82 -1.78
C VAL A 127 1.83 -3.90 -3.31
N ALA A 128 1.68 -2.75 -3.99
CA ALA A 128 1.69 -2.72 -5.44
C ALA A 128 3.07 -3.06 -6.01
N LEU A 129 4.15 -2.56 -5.39
CA LEU A 129 5.52 -2.91 -5.73
C LEU A 129 5.78 -4.40 -5.54
N GLY A 130 5.43 -4.95 -4.39
CA GLY A 130 5.62 -6.37 -4.11
C GLY A 130 4.82 -7.27 -5.06
N MET A 131 3.64 -6.86 -5.50
CA MET A 131 2.86 -7.58 -6.50
C MET A 131 3.43 -7.42 -7.92
N ALA A 132 3.98 -6.25 -8.27
CA ALA A 132 4.61 -6.01 -9.55
C ALA A 132 5.84 -6.92 -9.73
N ILE A 133 6.74 -6.97 -8.77
CA ILE A 133 7.90 -7.89 -8.76
C ILE A 133 7.44 -9.35 -8.93
N LYS A 134 6.36 -9.72 -8.23
CA LYS A 134 5.82 -11.08 -8.36
C LYS A 134 5.20 -11.33 -9.73
N ALA A 135 4.65 -10.32 -10.40
CA ALA A 135 4.10 -10.44 -11.73
C ALA A 135 5.19 -10.73 -12.79
N GLU A 136 6.40 -10.20 -12.63
CA GLU A 136 7.53 -10.47 -13.53
C GLU A 136 7.85 -11.96 -13.65
N THR A 137 7.62 -12.73 -12.59
CA THR A 137 7.84 -14.19 -12.61
C THR A 137 6.87 -14.95 -13.52
N LEU A 138 5.81 -14.29 -14.02
CA LEU A 138 4.81 -14.88 -14.92
C LEU A 138 5.22 -14.83 -16.41
N GLY A 139 6.40 -14.28 -16.71
CA GLY A 139 6.93 -14.20 -18.06
C GLY A 139 6.79 -12.83 -18.72
N PRO A 140 6.93 -12.71 -20.05
CA PRO A 140 7.00 -11.42 -20.75
C PRO A 140 5.78 -10.52 -20.54
N GLU A 141 4.59 -11.10 -20.49
CA GLU A 141 3.34 -10.37 -20.23
C GLU A 141 3.30 -9.84 -18.79
N GLY A 142 3.82 -10.62 -17.84
CA GLY A 142 3.96 -10.22 -16.46
C GLY A 142 4.93 -9.04 -16.29
N ALA A 143 6.01 -9.00 -17.05
CA ALA A 143 6.95 -7.89 -17.08
C ALA A 143 6.29 -6.59 -17.57
N ILE A 144 5.44 -6.64 -18.58
CA ILE A 144 4.68 -5.47 -19.06
C ILE A 144 3.75 -4.95 -17.95
N VAL A 145 3.02 -5.84 -17.28
CA VAL A 145 2.15 -5.47 -16.16
C VAL A 145 2.94 -4.86 -15.01
N ALA A 146 4.10 -5.43 -14.68
CA ALA A 146 5.00 -4.92 -13.66
C ALA A 146 5.46 -3.50 -14.00
N ASN A 147 5.95 -3.27 -15.20
CA ASN A 147 6.44 -1.98 -15.67
C ASN A 147 5.35 -0.90 -15.65
N ILE A 148 4.14 -1.21 -16.13
CA ILE A 148 3.00 -0.28 -16.06
C ILE A 148 2.65 0.05 -14.60
N THR A 149 2.68 -0.96 -13.72
CA THR A 149 2.38 -0.78 -12.30
C THR A 149 3.45 0.05 -11.61
N LEU A 150 4.74 -0.22 -11.87
CA LEU A 150 5.86 0.55 -11.33
C LEU A 150 5.83 2.02 -11.77
N PHE A 151 5.55 2.26 -13.05
CA PHE A 151 5.32 3.61 -13.58
C PHE A 151 4.20 4.33 -12.82
N ALA A 152 3.06 3.67 -12.63
CA ALA A 152 1.94 4.26 -11.93
C ALA A 152 2.25 4.52 -10.44
N VAL A 153 2.96 3.60 -9.78
CA VAL A 153 3.42 3.77 -8.39
C VAL A 153 4.32 4.99 -8.27
N LEU A 154 5.29 5.18 -9.17
CA LEU A 154 6.16 6.35 -9.17
C LEU A 154 5.37 7.66 -9.21
N VAL A 155 4.38 7.74 -10.10
CA VAL A 155 3.51 8.94 -10.21
C VAL A 155 2.70 9.13 -8.92
N TYR A 156 2.14 8.07 -8.37
CA TYR A 156 1.36 8.13 -7.13
C TYR A 156 2.21 8.51 -5.91
N GLU A 157 3.45 8.07 -5.84
CA GLU A 157 4.36 8.41 -4.73
C GLU A 157 4.83 9.87 -4.78
N ILE A 158 4.95 10.47 -5.97
CA ILE A 158 5.30 11.89 -6.12
C ILE A 158 4.07 12.78 -5.85
N VAL A 159 2.94 12.48 -6.50
CA VAL A 159 1.75 13.33 -6.50
C VAL A 159 0.83 13.05 -5.29
N GLY A 160 0.73 11.79 -4.88
CA GLY A 160 -0.22 11.33 -3.87
C GLY A 160 -0.06 11.98 -2.50
N PRO A 161 1.14 12.01 -1.90
CA PRO A 161 1.38 12.65 -0.60
C PRO A 161 1.07 14.14 -0.60
N MET A 162 1.39 14.85 -1.71
CA MET A 162 1.04 16.27 -1.87
C MET A 162 -0.47 16.48 -1.86
N LEU A 163 -1.20 15.71 -2.66
CA LEU A 163 -2.66 15.81 -2.73
C LEU A 163 -3.31 15.43 -1.39
N THR A 164 -2.80 14.40 -0.73
CA THR A 164 -3.26 13.98 0.60
C THR A 164 -3.07 15.09 1.62
N LYS A 165 -1.87 15.69 1.69
CA LYS A 165 -1.58 16.81 2.60
C LYS A 165 -2.50 18.00 2.35
N ILE A 166 -2.68 18.40 1.10
CA ILE A 166 -3.58 19.50 0.74
C ILE A 166 -5.04 19.18 1.13
N SER A 167 -5.47 17.96 0.92
CA SER A 167 -6.81 17.50 1.27
C SER A 167 -7.07 17.54 2.78
N LEU A 168 -6.12 17.04 3.57
CA LEU A 168 -6.21 17.06 5.04
C LEU A 168 -6.17 18.48 5.61
N LEU A 169 -5.36 19.37 5.04
CA LEU A 169 -5.35 20.79 5.40
C LEU A 169 -6.69 21.45 5.11
N LYS A 170 -7.28 21.18 3.94
CA LYS A 170 -8.59 21.73 3.55
C LYS A 170 -9.74 21.12 4.33
N ALA A 171 -9.60 19.89 4.79
CA ALA A 171 -10.57 19.24 5.67
C ALA A 171 -10.50 19.76 7.11
N GLY A 172 -9.41 20.44 7.49
CA GLY A 172 -9.18 20.93 8.86
C GLY A 172 -8.63 19.86 9.82
N GLU A 173 -8.25 18.69 9.29
CA GLU A 173 -7.72 17.58 10.10
C GLU A 173 -6.28 17.79 10.56
N ILE A 174 -5.50 18.56 9.81
CA ILE A 174 -4.14 18.94 10.16
C ILE A 174 -3.96 20.46 10.10
N LYS A 175 -3.14 20.99 11.01
CA LYS A 175 -2.75 22.39 11.01
C LYS A 175 -1.51 22.61 10.13
N PRO A 176 -1.34 23.80 9.51
CA PRO A 176 -0.16 24.09 8.68
C PRO A 176 1.17 23.90 9.40
N GLU A 177 1.19 24.05 10.72
CA GLU A 177 2.35 23.96 11.59
C GLU A 177 2.76 22.49 11.93
N GLY A 178 2.12 21.50 11.37
CA GLY A 178 2.58 20.12 11.31
C GLY A 178 2.56 19.31 12.61
N LYS A 179 1.92 19.79 13.70
CA LYS A 179 1.81 19.06 14.96
C LYS A 179 0.37 18.78 15.35
N THR A 180 -0.20 17.72 14.78
CA THR A 180 -1.34 17.05 15.41
C THR A 180 -1.24 15.56 15.13
N SER A 181 -0.51 14.88 15.98
CA SER A 181 -0.72 13.45 16.16
C SER A 181 -2.01 13.28 16.97
N ALA A 182 -2.94 12.48 16.53
CA ALA A 182 -4.10 12.04 17.30
C ALA A 182 -3.67 11.31 18.60
N ARG A 183 -2.39 10.95 18.73
CA ARG A 183 -1.75 10.36 19.91
C ARG A 183 -1.43 11.34 21.04
N THR A 184 -1.74 12.63 20.91
CA THR A 184 -1.47 13.64 21.97
C THR A 184 -2.70 13.95 22.81
N LYS A 185 -3.68 13.07 22.84
CA LYS A 185 -4.82 13.14 23.76
C LYS A 185 -4.93 11.83 24.55
N VAL A 186 -4.03 11.64 25.47
CA VAL A 186 -4.23 10.89 26.73
C VAL A 186 -3.53 11.66 27.83
#